data_0271e554e514ae8491837bec437d4d78
#
_entry.id   0271e554e514ae8491837bec437d4d78
#
_cell.length_a   1.000
_cell.length_b   1.000
_cell.length_c   1.000
_cell.angle_alpha   90.00
_cell.angle_beta   90.00
_cell.angle_gamma   90.00
#
_symmetry.space_group_name_H-M   'P 1'
#
loop_
_entity.id
_entity.type
_entity.pdbx_description
1 polymer ?
#
loop_
_entity_poly.entity_id
_entity_poly.type
_entity_poly.pdbx_seq_one_letter_code
_entity_poly.pdbx_strand_id
1 'polypeptide(L)'
;MEKNMFCFQCEQTAGCTGCTGAKGVCGKNADTARLQDELTGALIGLAHAADENAPLSDSTWKLMVEGLFATLTNVSFDDKAIAELTDRVHQEKARLRPDCGGCASPCGHNDDYDMNRLWNAQEDIRSLKSLILFGIRGMAAYAYHALTLGYTDPEVNEFFGKALFALGEDWDMDLLFPIVMEVGKYNLSCMELLDRANTTTYGTPSPVTVPLTVEKGPFIVITGHDLHDLKLLLEQTEGKGINIYTHGEMLPCHAYPELKKYSHLKGNFGTAWQNQQKEFANLPAPILFTTNCLMPPKPSYMDRVFTTGTVTFPGTVHIGGEKDFTPVIQRALELGGYKEDQQFTGINGGTSLTTGFGHGTILGVADQVIDAVKKGAIRHFFLVAGCDGARSGRNYYTDFVKQTPADSVILTLACGKYRFNDLDLGTIGGLPRLMDMGQCNDAYGAIKVAVALAEAFGCGVNELPLSMVLSWYEQKAVSILLTLLHLGIKNIRLGPTLPAFLSPNVLNYLVENFGIAAITTPEEDLKALLGE
;
A
#
# COMPACT_ATOMS: atom_id res chain seq x y z
N MET A 1 22.26 13.32 -25.34
CA MET A 1 22.00 13.96 -24.04
C MET A 1 21.34 12.90 -23.19
N GLU A 2 21.87 12.61 -22.00
CA GLU A 2 21.13 11.75 -21.06
C GLU A 2 19.79 12.42 -20.75
N LYS A 3 18.70 11.69 -20.93
CA LYS A 3 17.37 12.17 -20.55
C LYS A 3 17.28 12.16 -19.03
N ASN A 4 17.01 13.29 -18.42
CA ASN A 4 16.80 13.42 -16.99
C ASN A 4 15.30 13.28 -16.67
N MET A 5 15.00 12.75 -15.49
CA MET A 5 13.65 12.62 -14.95
C MET A 5 13.43 13.60 -13.80
N PHE A 6 12.18 13.78 -13.40
CA PHE A 6 11.81 14.32 -12.10
C PHE A 6 10.81 13.38 -11.41
N CYS A 7 11.06 13.03 -10.17
CA CYS A 7 10.11 12.23 -9.36
C CYS A 7 10.44 12.35 -7.87
N PHE A 8 9.47 12.67 -7.04
CA PHE A 8 9.62 12.79 -5.57
C PHE A 8 8.46 12.13 -4.80
N GLN A 9 7.76 11.18 -5.44
CA GLN A 9 6.52 10.59 -4.91
C GLN A 9 6.68 9.57 -3.79
N CYS A 10 7.90 9.12 -3.47
CA CYS A 10 8.15 8.10 -2.45
C CYS A 10 9.23 8.51 -1.45
N GLU A 11 9.28 7.82 -0.32
CA GLU A 11 10.28 8.06 0.75
C GLU A 11 11.72 7.86 0.28
N GLN A 12 11.94 6.98 -0.72
CA GLN A 12 13.29 6.67 -1.24
C GLN A 12 13.84 7.75 -2.17
N THR A 13 13.08 8.80 -2.45
CA THR A 13 13.51 9.83 -3.40
C THR A 13 14.90 10.39 -3.07
N ALA A 14 15.72 10.65 -4.10
CA ALA A 14 17.13 10.99 -3.94
C ALA A 14 17.31 12.25 -3.08
N GLY A 15 18.13 12.14 -2.04
CA GLY A 15 18.43 13.26 -1.14
C GLY A 15 17.24 13.83 -0.38
N CYS A 16 16.08 13.15 -0.33
CA CYS A 16 14.81 13.65 0.17
C CYS A 16 14.34 14.94 -0.53
N THR A 17 14.72 15.13 -1.80
CA THR A 17 14.35 16.31 -2.61
C THR A 17 13.74 15.94 -3.97
N GLY A 18 14.22 14.88 -4.60
CA GLY A 18 13.73 14.39 -5.88
C GLY A 18 14.77 13.58 -6.66
N CYS A 19 14.30 12.59 -7.41
CA CYS A 19 15.10 11.88 -8.40
C CYS A 19 15.15 12.72 -9.68
N THR A 20 16.31 13.25 -10.04
CA THR A 20 16.50 14.18 -11.17
C THR A 20 17.51 13.67 -12.20
N GLY A 21 18.08 12.49 -12.01
CA GLY A 21 19.07 11.88 -12.92
C GLY A 21 18.43 11.00 -13.99
N ALA A 22 19.24 10.15 -14.62
CA ALA A 22 18.79 9.17 -15.62
C ALA A 22 17.92 8.03 -15.03
N LYS A 23 18.04 7.79 -13.72
CA LYS A 23 17.27 6.77 -12.99
C LYS A 23 16.86 7.25 -11.61
N GLY A 24 15.67 6.84 -11.18
CA GLY A 24 15.23 6.96 -9.79
C GLY A 24 15.90 5.94 -8.87
N VAL A 25 15.84 6.18 -7.56
CA VAL A 25 16.35 5.24 -6.53
C VAL A 25 15.66 3.88 -6.62
N CYS A 26 14.38 3.85 -6.98
CA CYS A 26 13.62 2.62 -7.21
C CYS A 26 14.03 1.84 -8.48
N GLY A 27 14.93 2.39 -9.30
CA GLY A 27 15.36 1.79 -10.57
C GLY A 27 14.55 2.22 -11.80
N LYS A 28 13.47 2.99 -11.64
CA LYS A 28 12.70 3.57 -12.75
C LYS A 28 13.61 4.47 -13.60
N ASN A 29 13.60 4.28 -14.92
CA ASN A 29 14.37 5.11 -15.83
C ASN A 29 13.60 6.39 -16.21
N ALA A 30 14.25 7.33 -16.92
CA ALA A 30 13.68 8.60 -17.30
C ALA A 30 12.53 8.46 -18.33
N ASP A 31 12.59 7.48 -19.24
CA ASP A 31 11.52 7.24 -20.21
C ASP A 31 10.28 6.70 -19.52
N THR A 32 10.41 5.72 -18.62
CA THR A 32 9.29 5.23 -17.79
C THR A 32 8.67 6.35 -16.94
N ALA A 33 9.50 7.24 -16.37
CA ALA A 33 8.99 8.36 -15.58
C ALA A 33 8.16 9.33 -16.46
N ARG A 34 8.65 9.65 -17.67
CA ARG A 34 7.95 10.48 -18.63
C ARG A 34 6.61 9.86 -19.07
N LEU A 35 6.60 8.57 -19.39
CA LEU A 35 5.37 7.86 -19.78
C LEU A 35 4.34 7.83 -18.64
N GLN A 36 4.78 7.71 -17.40
CA GLN A 36 3.88 7.81 -16.24
C GLN A 36 3.31 9.21 -16.06
N ASP A 37 4.10 10.26 -16.36
CA ASP A 37 3.62 11.64 -16.37
C ASP A 37 2.64 11.86 -17.54
N GLU A 38 2.92 11.34 -18.73
CA GLU A 38 2.01 11.38 -19.88
C GLU A 38 0.68 10.69 -19.58
N LEU A 39 0.71 9.49 -18.98
CA LEU A 39 -0.50 8.80 -18.54
C LEU A 39 -1.28 9.63 -17.50
N THR A 40 -0.57 10.25 -16.54
CA THR A 40 -1.22 11.12 -15.54
C THR A 40 -1.87 12.33 -16.19
N GLY A 41 -1.17 12.97 -17.15
CA GLY A 41 -1.72 14.08 -17.94
C GLY A 41 -2.94 13.70 -18.78
N ALA A 42 -2.92 12.50 -19.38
CA ALA A 42 -4.06 11.95 -20.11
C ALA A 42 -5.27 11.68 -19.19
N LEU A 43 -5.05 11.16 -17.96
CA LEU A 43 -6.11 10.96 -16.97
C LEU A 43 -6.74 12.29 -16.52
N ILE A 44 -5.93 13.34 -16.31
CA ILE A 44 -6.43 14.69 -16.03
C ILE A 44 -7.25 15.20 -17.21
N GLY A 45 -6.75 15.03 -18.45
CA GLY A 45 -7.50 15.38 -19.66
C GLY A 45 -8.80 14.57 -19.83
N LEU A 46 -8.84 13.32 -19.39
CA LEU A 46 -10.05 12.51 -19.37
C LEU A 46 -11.09 13.05 -18.38
N ALA A 47 -10.66 13.51 -17.21
CA ALA A 47 -11.55 14.13 -16.22
C ALA A 47 -12.17 15.44 -16.77
N HIS A 48 -11.38 16.25 -17.50
CA HIS A 48 -11.89 17.45 -18.17
C HIS A 48 -12.75 17.15 -19.42
N ALA A 49 -12.68 15.94 -19.96
CA ALA A 49 -13.53 15.53 -21.09
C ALA A 49 -14.88 14.99 -20.63
N ALA A 50 -15.00 14.53 -19.38
CA ALA A 50 -16.26 14.07 -18.80
C ALA A 50 -17.25 15.22 -18.60
N ASP A 51 -18.55 14.92 -18.70
CA ASP A 51 -19.60 15.89 -18.42
C ASP A 51 -19.72 16.10 -16.90
N GLU A 52 -19.48 17.33 -16.45
CA GLU A 52 -19.58 17.70 -15.03
C GLU A 52 -20.99 17.51 -14.44
N ASN A 53 -22.02 17.44 -15.29
CA ASN A 53 -23.43 17.29 -14.88
C ASN A 53 -23.94 15.85 -14.98
N ALA A 54 -23.10 14.89 -15.38
CA ALA A 54 -23.46 13.48 -15.53
C ALA A 54 -22.52 12.58 -14.75
N PRO A 55 -23.00 11.49 -14.15
CA PRO A 55 -22.14 10.50 -13.50
C PRO A 55 -21.09 9.92 -14.47
N LEU A 56 -19.90 9.62 -13.97
CA LEU A 56 -18.86 8.96 -14.74
C LEU A 56 -19.34 7.59 -15.21
N SER A 57 -19.09 7.28 -16.49
CA SER A 57 -19.36 5.94 -17.00
C SER A 57 -18.43 4.90 -16.37
N ASP A 58 -18.88 3.64 -16.32
CA ASP A 58 -18.08 2.52 -15.82
C ASP A 58 -16.70 2.41 -16.51
N SER A 59 -16.65 2.62 -17.83
CA SER A 59 -15.38 2.60 -18.57
C SER A 59 -14.46 3.74 -18.14
N THR A 60 -15.01 4.93 -17.89
CA THR A 60 -14.25 6.13 -17.53
C THR A 60 -13.61 6.00 -16.15
N TRP A 61 -14.39 5.75 -15.09
CA TRP A 61 -13.82 5.68 -13.75
C TRP A 61 -12.91 4.46 -13.55
N LYS A 62 -13.21 3.31 -14.19
CA LYS A 62 -12.30 2.14 -14.14
C LYS A 62 -10.93 2.43 -14.76
N LEU A 63 -10.89 3.17 -15.87
CA LEU A 63 -9.62 3.60 -16.46
C LEU A 63 -8.87 4.59 -15.56
N MET A 64 -9.59 5.51 -14.89
CA MET A 64 -8.95 6.41 -13.91
C MET A 64 -8.31 5.63 -12.76
N VAL A 65 -9.02 4.65 -12.19
CA VAL A 65 -8.49 3.79 -11.11
C VAL A 65 -7.29 2.97 -11.59
N GLU A 66 -7.40 2.29 -12.74
CA GLU A 66 -6.32 1.47 -13.29
C GLU A 66 -5.06 2.31 -13.61
N GLY A 67 -5.24 3.48 -14.24
CA GLY A 67 -4.13 4.36 -14.60
C GLY A 67 -3.44 4.99 -13.39
N LEU A 68 -4.20 5.44 -12.40
CA LEU A 68 -3.65 5.96 -11.15
C LEU A 68 -2.88 4.86 -10.40
N PHE A 69 -3.42 3.65 -10.32
CA PHE A 69 -2.74 2.53 -9.68
C PHE A 69 -1.47 2.12 -10.43
N ALA A 70 -1.47 2.08 -11.77
CA ALA A 70 -0.28 1.77 -12.56
C ALA A 70 0.88 2.76 -12.34
N THR A 71 0.58 4.02 -12.01
CA THR A 71 1.57 5.07 -11.71
C THR A 71 2.03 5.13 -10.25
N LEU A 72 1.46 4.29 -9.37
CA LEU A 72 1.91 4.16 -7.99
C LEU A 72 3.35 3.62 -7.93
N THR A 73 4.08 3.94 -6.87
CA THR A 73 5.49 3.53 -6.71
C THR A 73 5.66 2.01 -6.78
N ASN A 74 6.58 1.55 -7.60
CA ASN A 74 6.95 0.13 -7.75
C ASN A 74 5.78 -0.77 -8.20
N VAL A 75 4.97 -0.29 -9.13
CA VAL A 75 3.90 -1.05 -9.79
C VAL A 75 4.29 -1.34 -11.23
N SER A 76 4.23 -0.37 -12.14
CA SER A 76 4.54 -0.58 -13.55
C SER A 76 5.89 0.03 -13.94
N PHE A 77 6.78 -0.81 -14.48
CA PHE A 77 8.08 -0.46 -15.03
C PHE A 77 8.17 -0.75 -16.53
N ASP A 78 7.11 -1.30 -17.14
CA ASP A 78 7.09 -1.64 -18.56
C ASP A 78 6.52 -0.47 -19.36
N ASP A 79 7.40 0.18 -20.14
CA ASP A 79 7.08 1.34 -20.97
C ASP A 79 5.96 1.02 -21.97
N LYS A 80 5.93 -0.22 -22.50
CA LYS A 80 4.89 -0.65 -23.44
C LYS A 80 3.53 -0.75 -22.76
N ALA A 81 3.46 -1.37 -21.60
CA ALA A 81 2.21 -1.50 -20.83
C ALA A 81 1.64 -0.12 -20.44
N ILE A 82 2.51 0.83 -20.06
CA ILE A 82 2.09 2.20 -19.73
C ILE A 82 1.57 2.93 -20.97
N ALA A 83 2.25 2.80 -22.11
CA ALA A 83 1.81 3.41 -23.38
C ALA A 83 0.46 2.84 -23.84
N GLU A 84 0.27 1.51 -23.81
CA GLU A 84 -1.01 0.86 -24.14
C GLU A 84 -2.16 1.32 -23.23
N LEU A 85 -1.89 1.55 -21.94
CA LEU A 85 -2.89 2.10 -21.02
C LEU A 85 -3.21 3.56 -21.36
N THR A 86 -2.21 4.36 -21.71
CA THR A 86 -2.39 5.74 -22.16
C THR A 86 -3.25 5.80 -23.43
N ASP A 87 -3.01 4.92 -24.39
CA ASP A 87 -3.83 4.81 -25.60
C ASP A 87 -5.30 4.47 -25.29
N ARG A 88 -5.55 3.60 -24.31
CA ARG A 88 -6.91 3.30 -23.84
C ARG A 88 -7.59 4.52 -23.22
N VAL A 89 -6.86 5.33 -22.47
CA VAL A 89 -7.36 6.60 -21.91
C VAL A 89 -7.71 7.58 -23.02
N HIS A 90 -6.85 7.71 -24.05
CA HIS A 90 -7.14 8.56 -25.22
C HIS A 90 -8.37 8.10 -26.01
N GLN A 91 -8.55 6.79 -26.18
CA GLN A 91 -9.74 6.23 -26.84
C GLN A 91 -11.02 6.56 -26.06
N GLU A 92 -10.99 6.45 -24.74
CA GLU A 92 -12.14 6.81 -23.90
C GLU A 92 -12.43 8.31 -23.93
N LYS A 93 -11.39 9.14 -23.92
CA LYS A 93 -11.50 10.59 -24.07
C LYS A 93 -12.14 10.99 -25.40
N ALA A 94 -11.73 10.34 -26.51
CA ALA A 94 -12.32 10.55 -27.83
C ALA A 94 -13.79 10.10 -27.89
N ARG A 95 -14.16 9.04 -27.16
CA ARG A 95 -15.56 8.57 -27.06
C ARG A 95 -16.45 9.59 -26.35
N LEU A 96 -15.95 10.26 -25.33
CA LEU A 96 -16.71 11.29 -24.60
C LEU A 96 -16.90 12.58 -25.39
N ARG A 97 -16.04 12.88 -26.36
CA ARG A 97 -16.08 14.09 -27.21
C ARG A 97 -16.13 13.72 -28.71
N PRO A 98 -17.24 13.12 -29.19
CA PRO A 98 -17.30 12.64 -30.58
C PRO A 98 -17.36 13.77 -31.62
N ASP A 99 -17.71 14.99 -31.25
CA ASP A 99 -18.00 16.10 -32.18
C ASP A 99 -16.95 17.23 -32.18
N CYS A 100 -15.65 16.89 -32.27
CA CYS A 100 -14.69 17.91 -32.70
C CYS A 100 -14.79 18.06 -34.22
N GLY A 101 -15.80 18.81 -34.71
CA GLY A 101 -16.01 19.04 -36.13
C GLY A 101 -14.77 19.65 -36.81
N GLY A 102 -14.04 18.82 -37.57
CA GLY A 102 -13.05 19.27 -38.52
C GLY A 102 -11.58 19.10 -38.18
N CYS A 103 -11.20 18.42 -37.13
CA CYS A 103 -9.79 18.13 -36.85
C CYS A 103 -9.31 16.93 -37.66
N ALA A 104 -8.26 17.12 -38.49
CA ALA A 104 -7.60 16.07 -39.27
C ALA A 104 -6.69 15.15 -38.44
N SER A 105 -6.68 15.29 -37.10
CA SER A 105 -5.93 14.49 -36.15
C SER A 105 -6.86 13.93 -35.08
N PRO A 106 -6.60 12.73 -34.51
CA PRO A 106 -7.38 12.22 -33.38
C PRO A 106 -7.37 13.23 -32.24
N CYS A 107 -8.52 13.80 -31.88
CA CYS A 107 -8.67 14.86 -30.90
C CYS A 107 -8.28 14.47 -29.47
N GLY A 108 -7.94 13.21 -29.21
CA GLY A 108 -7.61 12.70 -27.90
C GLY A 108 -6.27 13.17 -27.28
N HIS A 109 -5.30 13.56 -28.11
CA HIS A 109 -3.95 13.91 -27.64
C HIS A 109 -3.74 15.39 -27.29
N ASN A 110 -4.54 16.32 -27.86
CA ASN A 110 -4.26 17.74 -27.76
C ASN A 110 -4.68 18.40 -26.44
N ASP A 111 -5.42 17.68 -25.58
CA ASP A 111 -5.98 18.20 -24.33
C ASP A 111 -5.41 17.51 -23.08
N ASP A 112 -4.28 16.83 -23.19
CA ASP A 112 -3.60 16.26 -22.05
C ASP A 112 -2.97 17.36 -21.19
N TYR A 113 -3.03 17.19 -19.88
CA TYR A 113 -2.38 18.13 -18.97
C TYR A 113 -0.86 17.94 -19.00
N ASP A 114 -0.13 19.02 -19.23
CA ASP A 114 1.33 19.01 -19.15
C ASP A 114 1.77 18.95 -17.67
N MET A 115 2.24 17.80 -17.23
CA MET A 115 2.70 17.58 -15.85
C MET A 115 3.84 18.52 -15.43
N ASN A 116 4.58 19.10 -16.38
CA ASN A 116 5.57 20.13 -16.05
C ASN A 116 4.94 21.37 -15.41
N ARG A 117 3.69 21.69 -15.72
CA ARG A 117 2.96 22.79 -15.05
C ARG A 117 2.81 22.52 -13.57
N LEU A 118 2.53 21.26 -13.17
CA LEU A 118 2.44 20.85 -11.78
C LEU A 118 3.82 20.84 -11.11
N TRP A 119 4.80 20.20 -11.75
CA TRP A 119 6.13 20.05 -11.15
C TRP A 119 6.87 21.39 -10.99
N ASN A 120 6.59 22.39 -11.82
CA ASN A 120 7.16 23.73 -11.77
C ASN A 120 6.23 24.79 -11.14
N ALA A 121 5.08 24.39 -10.59
CA ALA A 121 4.18 25.31 -9.90
C ALA A 121 4.84 25.94 -8.67
N GLN A 122 4.23 27.02 -8.17
CA GLN A 122 4.62 27.61 -6.88
C GLN A 122 4.64 26.51 -5.80
N GLU A 123 5.59 26.58 -4.87
CA GLU A 123 5.94 25.48 -3.98
C GLU A 123 4.75 24.95 -3.16
N ASP A 124 3.91 25.84 -2.63
CA ASP A 124 2.74 25.46 -1.84
C ASP A 124 1.64 24.83 -2.72
N ILE A 125 1.42 25.39 -3.91
CA ILE A 125 0.48 24.83 -4.91
C ILE A 125 0.96 23.45 -5.36
N ARG A 126 2.25 23.30 -5.68
CA ARG A 126 2.85 22.02 -6.01
C ARG A 126 2.67 21.00 -4.89
N SER A 127 2.86 21.44 -3.65
CA SER A 127 2.69 20.59 -2.45
C SER A 127 1.25 20.10 -2.30
N LEU A 128 0.25 20.98 -2.39
CA LEU A 128 -1.16 20.59 -2.30
C LEU A 128 -1.61 19.71 -3.45
N LYS A 129 -1.22 20.03 -4.70
CA LYS A 129 -1.50 19.18 -5.85
C LYS A 129 -0.81 17.81 -5.75
N SER A 130 0.40 17.76 -5.19
CA SER A 130 1.09 16.49 -4.92
C SER A 130 0.35 15.65 -3.87
N LEU A 131 -0.15 16.26 -2.80
CA LEU A 131 -0.97 15.57 -1.80
C LEU A 131 -2.26 14.99 -2.41
N ILE A 132 -2.94 15.74 -3.27
CA ILE A 132 -4.13 15.25 -4.00
C ILE A 132 -3.73 14.07 -4.89
N LEU A 133 -2.75 14.26 -5.80
CA LEU A 133 -2.34 13.25 -6.77
C LEU A 133 -1.87 11.95 -6.08
N PHE A 134 -1.01 12.08 -5.09
CA PHE A 134 -0.47 10.90 -4.39
C PHE A 134 -1.52 10.25 -3.50
N GLY A 135 -2.41 11.03 -2.91
CA GLY A 135 -3.56 10.53 -2.17
C GLY A 135 -4.49 9.70 -3.05
N ILE A 136 -4.90 10.22 -4.22
CA ILE A 136 -5.80 9.45 -5.12
C ILE A 136 -5.09 8.25 -5.78
N ARG A 137 -3.76 8.28 -5.98
CA ARG A 137 -3.00 7.09 -6.41
C ARG A 137 -3.09 5.98 -5.37
N GLY A 138 -2.92 6.31 -4.09
CA GLY A 138 -3.08 5.34 -3.00
C GLY A 138 -4.51 4.81 -2.89
N MET A 139 -5.51 5.71 -2.96
CA MET A 139 -6.92 5.34 -2.95
C MET A 139 -7.30 4.44 -4.13
N ALA A 140 -6.72 4.67 -5.31
CA ALA A 140 -6.96 3.85 -6.50
C ALA A 140 -6.53 2.39 -6.31
N ALA A 141 -5.47 2.12 -5.54
CA ALA A 141 -5.10 0.75 -5.21
C ALA A 141 -6.19 0.04 -4.39
N TYR A 142 -6.78 0.72 -3.41
CA TYR A 142 -7.90 0.16 -2.63
C TYR A 142 -9.15 -0.07 -3.48
N ALA A 143 -9.52 0.92 -4.30
CA ALA A 143 -10.66 0.82 -5.22
C ALA A 143 -10.47 -0.33 -6.22
N TYR A 144 -9.27 -0.51 -6.76
CA TYR A 144 -8.94 -1.61 -7.68
C TYR A 144 -9.15 -2.98 -7.03
N HIS A 145 -8.65 -3.18 -5.79
CA HIS A 145 -8.85 -4.44 -5.07
C HIS A 145 -10.32 -4.70 -4.73
N ALA A 146 -11.09 -3.68 -4.35
CA ALA A 146 -12.52 -3.83 -4.14
C ALA A 146 -13.24 -4.21 -5.45
N LEU A 147 -12.86 -3.56 -6.56
CA LEU A 147 -13.42 -3.83 -7.89
C LEU A 147 -13.17 -5.27 -8.35
N THR A 148 -11.98 -5.85 -8.11
CA THR A 148 -11.69 -7.25 -8.47
C THR A 148 -12.62 -8.25 -7.77
N LEU A 149 -13.20 -7.86 -6.63
CA LEU A 149 -14.20 -8.62 -5.89
C LEU A 149 -15.65 -8.22 -6.23
N GLY A 150 -15.84 -7.32 -7.20
CA GLY A 150 -17.17 -6.86 -7.62
C GLY A 150 -17.79 -5.77 -6.74
N TYR A 151 -16.99 -5.14 -5.87
CA TYR A 151 -17.45 -4.07 -4.99
C TYR A 151 -17.07 -2.70 -5.53
N THR A 152 -18.01 -1.79 -5.58
CA THR A 152 -17.82 -0.40 -6.01
C THR A 152 -18.63 0.54 -5.13
N ASP A 153 -18.24 1.81 -5.08
CA ASP A 153 -18.96 2.89 -4.43
C ASP A 153 -19.06 4.09 -5.39
N PRO A 154 -20.27 4.51 -5.79
CA PRO A 154 -20.43 5.61 -6.74
C PRO A 154 -19.80 6.93 -6.29
N GLU A 155 -19.87 7.28 -4.99
CA GLU A 155 -19.28 8.53 -4.50
C GLU A 155 -17.74 8.50 -4.57
N VAL A 156 -17.14 7.35 -4.26
CA VAL A 156 -15.70 7.13 -4.41
C VAL A 156 -15.30 7.22 -5.88
N ASN A 157 -16.08 6.60 -6.78
CA ASN A 157 -15.79 6.61 -8.21
C ASN A 157 -15.84 8.02 -8.80
N GLU A 158 -16.88 8.81 -8.46
CA GLU A 158 -17.01 10.21 -8.87
C GLU A 158 -15.89 11.09 -8.33
N PHE A 159 -15.43 10.83 -7.12
CA PHE A 159 -14.36 11.62 -6.52
C PHE A 159 -13.03 11.51 -7.27
N PHE A 160 -12.73 10.38 -7.91
CA PHE A 160 -11.55 10.29 -8.78
C PHE A 160 -11.59 11.32 -9.91
N GLY A 161 -12.74 11.47 -10.57
CA GLY A 161 -12.95 12.51 -11.59
C GLY A 161 -12.77 13.92 -11.04
N LYS A 162 -13.44 14.23 -9.90
CA LYS A 162 -13.32 15.53 -9.23
C LYS A 162 -11.87 15.88 -8.85
N ALA A 163 -11.15 14.94 -8.28
CA ALA A 163 -9.77 15.16 -7.86
C ALA A 163 -8.82 15.34 -9.05
N LEU A 164 -8.97 14.52 -10.11
CA LEU A 164 -8.22 14.68 -11.36
C LEU A 164 -8.54 16.00 -12.05
N PHE A 165 -9.79 16.42 -12.08
CA PHE A 165 -10.19 17.74 -12.61
C PHE A 165 -9.48 18.86 -11.85
N ALA A 166 -9.52 18.86 -10.52
CA ALA A 166 -8.87 19.86 -9.68
C ALA A 166 -7.35 19.99 -9.93
N LEU A 167 -6.67 18.87 -10.27
CA LEU A 167 -5.25 18.89 -10.63
C LEU A 167 -4.96 19.68 -11.91
N GLY A 168 -5.89 19.67 -12.87
CA GLY A 168 -5.78 20.39 -14.14
C GLY A 168 -6.00 21.90 -14.02
N GLU A 169 -6.73 22.34 -12.98
CA GLU A 169 -7.12 23.73 -12.79
C GLU A 169 -6.00 24.61 -12.21
N ASP A 170 -6.04 25.90 -12.52
CA ASP A 170 -5.13 26.90 -11.95
C ASP A 170 -5.69 27.48 -10.63
N TRP A 171 -6.05 26.59 -9.72
CA TRP A 171 -6.62 26.93 -8.42
C TRP A 171 -5.55 27.37 -7.42
N ASP A 172 -5.94 28.28 -6.53
CA ASP A 172 -5.14 28.69 -5.39
C ASP A 172 -5.25 27.72 -4.20
N MET A 173 -4.57 28.04 -3.12
CA MET A 173 -4.55 27.22 -1.92
C MET A 173 -5.93 27.06 -1.28
N ASP A 174 -6.76 28.10 -1.30
CA ASP A 174 -8.09 28.08 -0.66
C ASP A 174 -9.04 27.12 -1.36
N LEU A 175 -8.87 26.90 -2.68
CA LEU A 175 -9.64 25.93 -3.47
C LEU A 175 -9.03 24.52 -3.42
N LEU A 176 -7.70 24.39 -3.37
CA LEU A 176 -7.02 23.09 -3.35
C LEU A 176 -7.08 22.40 -1.99
N PHE A 177 -6.98 23.16 -0.88
CA PHE A 177 -6.94 22.56 0.44
C PHE A 177 -8.21 21.76 0.80
N PRO A 178 -9.44 22.21 0.49
CA PRO A 178 -10.63 21.38 0.65
C PRO A 178 -10.54 20.05 -0.08
N ILE A 179 -9.99 20.03 -1.31
CA ILE A 179 -9.83 18.78 -2.08
C ILE A 179 -8.83 17.83 -1.38
N VAL A 180 -7.73 18.35 -0.81
CA VAL A 180 -6.80 17.53 0.00
C VAL A 180 -7.54 16.84 1.15
N MET A 181 -8.41 17.57 1.86
CA MET A 181 -9.20 17.01 2.97
C MET A 181 -10.26 16.02 2.49
N GLU A 182 -10.86 16.25 1.32
CA GLU A 182 -11.80 15.32 0.70
C GLU A 182 -11.11 14.02 0.26
N VAL A 183 -9.85 14.05 -0.17
CA VAL A 183 -9.08 12.81 -0.41
C VAL A 183 -9.11 11.92 0.83
N GLY A 184 -8.87 12.50 2.01
CA GLY A 184 -8.95 11.76 3.27
C GLY A 184 -10.33 11.18 3.55
N LYS A 185 -11.39 11.95 3.30
CA LYS A 185 -12.80 11.53 3.46
C LYS A 185 -13.13 10.33 2.56
N TYR A 186 -12.90 10.48 1.26
CA TYR A 186 -13.27 9.43 0.29
C TYR A 186 -12.35 8.22 0.37
N ASN A 187 -11.08 8.41 0.79
CA ASN A 187 -10.20 7.28 1.07
C ASN A 187 -10.70 6.45 2.28
N LEU A 188 -11.28 7.08 3.31
CA LEU A 188 -11.92 6.35 4.40
C LEU A 188 -13.05 5.44 3.88
N SER A 189 -13.97 5.98 3.05
CA SER A 189 -15.04 5.20 2.42
C SER A 189 -14.50 4.09 1.52
N CYS A 190 -13.42 4.37 0.77
CA CYS A 190 -12.79 3.40 -0.10
C CYS A 190 -12.12 2.25 0.68
N MET A 191 -11.44 2.54 1.79
CA MET A 191 -10.87 1.52 2.67
C MET A 191 -11.96 0.68 3.35
N GLU A 192 -13.07 1.30 3.77
CA GLU A 192 -14.24 0.59 4.30
C GLU A 192 -14.84 -0.35 3.27
N LEU A 193 -14.96 0.11 2.01
CA LEU A 193 -15.43 -0.70 0.89
C LEU A 193 -14.56 -1.95 0.71
N LEU A 194 -13.24 -1.79 0.73
CA LEU A 194 -12.29 -2.89 0.60
C LEU A 194 -12.34 -3.85 1.79
N ASP A 195 -12.42 -3.35 3.03
CA ASP A 195 -12.59 -4.17 4.23
C ASP A 195 -13.85 -5.03 4.13
N ARG A 196 -14.98 -4.44 3.73
CA ARG A 196 -16.24 -5.14 3.48
C ARG A 196 -16.10 -6.19 2.37
N ALA A 197 -15.43 -5.85 1.27
CA ALA A 197 -15.22 -6.77 0.16
C ALA A 197 -14.40 -8.00 0.60
N ASN A 198 -13.29 -7.78 1.30
CA ASN A 198 -12.41 -8.84 1.77
C ASN A 198 -13.10 -9.72 2.83
N THR A 199 -13.70 -9.11 3.86
CA THR A 199 -14.32 -9.85 4.96
C THR A 199 -15.58 -10.59 4.54
N THR A 200 -16.35 -10.07 3.58
CA THR A 200 -17.51 -10.77 3.00
C THR A 200 -17.07 -11.95 2.13
N THR A 201 -15.99 -11.78 1.36
CA THR A 201 -15.52 -12.82 0.42
C THR A 201 -14.72 -13.92 1.09
N TYR A 202 -13.85 -13.56 2.04
CA TYR A 202 -12.89 -14.50 2.64
C TYR A 202 -13.15 -14.81 4.12
N GLY A 203 -14.12 -14.14 4.72
CA GLY A 203 -14.46 -14.26 6.14
C GLY A 203 -13.63 -13.34 7.02
N THR A 204 -13.98 -13.26 8.29
CA THR A 204 -13.26 -12.46 9.29
C THR A 204 -11.93 -13.11 9.64
N PRO A 205 -10.80 -12.40 9.51
CA PRO A 205 -9.50 -12.92 9.92
C PRO A 205 -9.48 -13.32 11.38
N SER A 206 -8.82 -14.43 11.69
CA SER A 206 -8.58 -14.89 13.07
C SER A 206 -7.10 -15.19 13.29
N PRO A 207 -6.57 -14.98 14.52
CA PRO A 207 -5.16 -15.18 14.82
C PRO A 207 -4.65 -16.54 14.39
N VAL A 208 -3.50 -16.55 13.72
CA VAL A 208 -2.83 -17.75 13.24
C VAL A 208 -1.32 -17.57 13.32
N THR A 209 -0.63 -18.65 13.71
CA THR A 209 0.83 -18.72 13.65
C THR A 209 1.25 -19.32 12.32
N VAL A 210 2.07 -18.57 11.57
CA VAL A 210 2.54 -18.90 10.23
C VAL A 210 4.01 -19.31 10.31
N PRO A 211 4.39 -20.53 9.90
CA PRO A 211 5.77 -20.98 9.94
C PRO A 211 6.62 -20.30 8.88
N LEU A 212 7.92 -20.16 9.15
CA LEU A 212 8.94 -19.73 8.21
C LEU A 212 9.74 -20.93 7.65
N THR A 213 9.22 -22.15 7.80
CA THR A 213 9.79 -23.35 7.20
C THR A 213 9.25 -23.52 5.79
N VAL A 214 10.14 -23.74 4.83
CA VAL A 214 9.77 -24.14 3.46
C VAL A 214 10.03 -25.63 3.31
N GLU A 215 8.95 -26.38 3.09
CA GLU A 215 9.01 -27.83 2.90
C GLU A 215 9.73 -28.16 1.56
N LYS A 216 10.36 -29.31 1.49
CA LYS A 216 10.96 -29.83 0.27
C LYS A 216 9.92 -30.03 -0.84
N GLY A 217 10.36 -29.94 -2.09
CA GLY A 217 9.50 -30.14 -3.25
C GLY A 217 9.10 -28.84 -3.95
N PRO A 218 8.31 -28.94 -5.02
CA PRO A 218 7.90 -27.76 -5.79
C PRO A 218 7.07 -26.78 -4.96
N PHE A 219 7.34 -25.49 -5.13
CA PHE A 219 6.56 -24.44 -4.48
C PHE A 219 6.53 -23.15 -5.31
N ILE A 220 5.62 -22.28 -4.99
CA ILE A 220 5.45 -20.92 -5.55
C ILE A 220 5.52 -19.92 -4.41
N VAL A 221 6.21 -18.81 -4.62
CA VAL A 221 6.16 -17.64 -3.73
C VAL A 221 5.25 -16.61 -4.36
N ILE A 222 4.20 -16.20 -3.63
CA ILE A 222 3.29 -15.13 -4.05
C ILE A 222 3.50 -13.89 -3.18
N THR A 223 3.61 -12.73 -3.81
CA THR A 223 3.84 -11.44 -3.13
C THR A 223 2.91 -10.35 -3.68
N GLY A 224 2.73 -9.27 -2.94
CA GLY A 224 1.78 -8.21 -3.23
C GLY A 224 0.60 -8.22 -2.26
N HIS A 225 -0.58 -7.83 -2.73
CA HIS A 225 -1.73 -7.59 -1.84
C HIS A 225 -3.01 -8.31 -2.29
N ASP A 226 -3.08 -8.76 -3.54
CA ASP A 226 -4.33 -9.22 -4.14
C ASP A 226 -4.73 -10.62 -3.66
N LEU A 227 -5.75 -10.68 -2.80
CA LEU A 227 -6.28 -11.92 -2.26
C LEU A 227 -7.09 -12.72 -3.30
N HIS A 228 -7.61 -12.05 -4.33
CA HIS A 228 -8.33 -12.73 -5.41
C HIS A 228 -7.37 -13.55 -6.27
N ASP A 229 -6.24 -12.96 -6.65
CA ASP A 229 -5.18 -13.67 -7.37
C ASP A 229 -4.62 -14.84 -6.57
N LEU A 230 -4.43 -14.66 -5.25
CA LEU A 230 -4.03 -15.75 -4.37
C LEU A 230 -5.06 -16.89 -4.37
N LYS A 231 -6.35 -16.56 -4.23
CA LYS A 231 -7.42 -17.58 -4.23
C LYS A 231 -7.43 -18.37 -5.52
N LEU A 232 -7.36 -17.70 -6.67
CA LEU A 232 -7.29 -18.36 -7.98
C LEU A 232 -6.04 -19.23 -8.13
N LEU A 233 -4.89 -18.78 -7.62
CA LEU A 233 -3.67 -19.60 -7.61
C LEU A 233 -3.85 -20.84 -6.74
N LEU A 234 -4.44 -20.72 -5.55
CA LEU A 234 -4.71 -21.85 -4.66
C LEU A 234 -5.65 -22.86 -5.32
N GLU A 235 -6.73 -22.41 -5.97
CA GLU A 235 -7.65 -23.27 -6.70
C GLU A 235 -6.95 -24.01 -7.85
N GLN A 236 -6.10 -23.32 -8.62
CA GLN A 236 -5.39 -23.90 -9.76
C GLN A 236 -4.23 -24.82 -9.35
N THR A 237 -3.71 -24.72 -8.14
CA THR A 237 -2.60 -25.55 -7.64
C THR A 237 -3.07 -26.71 -6.74
N GLU A 238 -4.35 -26.75 -6.38
CA GLU A 238 -4.89 -27.82 -5.52
C GLU A 238 -4.67 -29.21 -6.13
N GLY A 239 -4.12 -30.11 -5.34
CA GLY A 239 -3.85 -31.50 -5.76
C GLY A 239 -2.66 -31.68 -6.72
N LYS A 240 -1.92 -30.60 -7.07
CA LYS A 240 -0.78 -30.68 -8.00
C LYS A 240 0.58 -30.93 -7.33
N GLY A 241 0.62 -31.12 -6.01
CA GLY A 241 1.86 -31.36 -5.28
C GLY A 241 2.78 -30.14 -5.20
N ILE A 242 2.20 -28.93 -5.28
CA ILE A 242 2.89 -27.66 -5.20
C ILE A 242 2.45 -26.95 -3.92
N ASN A 243 3.39 -26.51 -3.10
CA ASN A 243 3.12 -25.69 -1.93
C ASN A 243 3.16 -24.21 -2.29
N ILE A 244 2.33 -23.41 -1.60
CA ILE A 244 2.29 -21.96 -1.75
C ILE A 244 2.84 -21.31 -0.48
N TYR A 245 3.76 -20.37 -0.67
CA TYR A 245 4.32 -19.53 0.39
C TYR A 245 4.06 -18.07 0.08
N THR A 246 3.67 -17.32 1.09
CA THR A 246 3.46 -15.87 0.98
C THR A 246 4.76 -15.12 1.19
N HIS A 247 4.80 -13.88 0.72
CA HIS A 247 5.88 -12.93 0.98
C HIS A 247 5.29 -11.53 1.19
N GLY A 248 5.91 -10.74 2.06
CA GLY A 248 5.53 -9.33 2.27
C GLY A 248 4.08 -9.18 2.73
N GLU A 249 3.34 -8.34 2.03
CA GLU A 249 1.95 -8.03 2.41
C GLU A 249 0.95 -9.17 2.16
N MET A 250 1.37 -10.27 1.56
CA MET A 250 0.49 -11.44 1.43
C MET A 250 0.37 -12.26 2.73
N LEU A 251 1.27 -12.10 3.71
CA LEU A 251 1.25 -12.81 5.00
C LEU A 251 -0.13 -12.85 5.68
N PRO A 252 -0.89 -11.76 5.79
CA PRO A 252 -2.18 -11.76 6.47
C PRO A 252 -3.24 -12.67 5.86
N CYS A 253 -3.07 -13.14 4.63
CA CYS A 253 -4.02 -14.05 3.97
C CYS A 253 -4.21 -15.36 4.74
N HIS A 254 -3.19 -15.82 5.49
CA HIS A 254 -3.24 -17.03 6.31
C HIS A 254 -4.30 -16.96 7.41
N ALA A 255 -4.78 -15.78 7.77
CA ALA A 255 -5.78 -15.57 8.80
C ALA A 255 -7.23 -15.68 8.28
N TYR A 256 -7.45 -15.54 6.97
CA TYR A 256 -8.79 -15.57 6.38
C TYR A 256 -9.32 -16.99 6.24
N PRO A 257 -10.54 -17.30 6.75
CA PRO A 257 -11.11 -18.66 6.74
C PRO A 257 -11.13 -19.31 5.36
N GLU A 258 -11.55 -18.57 4.33
CA GLU A 258 -11.71 -19.09 2.98
C GLU A 258 -10.37 -19.32 2.26
N LEU A 259 -9.26 -18.75 2.74
CA LEU A 259 -7.93 -18.95 2.18
C LEU A 259 -7.15 -20.02 2.95
N LYS A 260 -7.18 -19.99 4.29
CA LYS A 260 -6.45 -20.97 5.11
C LYS A 260 -6.99 -22.41 5.04
N LYS A 261 -8.17 -22.62 4.44
CA LYS A 261 -8.71 -23.97 4.20
C LYS A 261 -7.88 -24.79 3.22
N TYR A 262 -7.11 -24.13 2.34
CA TYR A 262 -6.22 -24.80 1.39
C TYR A 262 -4.97 -25.32 2.09
N SER A 263 -4.86 -26.63 2.25
CA SER A 263 -3.79 -27.29 3.03
C SER A 263 -2.38 -27.09 2.46
N HIS A 264 -2.26 -26.71 1.18
CA HIS A 264 -0.99 -26.41 0.51
C HIS A 264 -0.58 -24.93 0.59
N LEU A 265 -1.38 -24.05 1.22
CA LEU A 265 -0.94 -22.74 1.69
C LEU A 265 -0.18 -22.94 3.01
N LYS A 266 1.16 -23.03 2.94
CA LYS A 266 1.98 -23.61 4.01
C LYS A 266 2.54 -22.60 4.99
N GLY A 267 3.08 -21.50 4.51
CA GLY A 267 3.81 -20.57 5.37
C GLY A 267 4.23 -19.30 4.64
N ASN A 268 5.11 -18.56 5.30
CA ASN A 268 5.66 -17.32 4.73
C ASN A 268 7.15 -17.49 4.42
N PHE A 269 7.57 -17.00 3.27
CA PHE A 269 8.95 -16.93 2.84
C PHE A 269 9.44 -15.49 2.87
N GLY A 270 10.61 -15.26 3.46
CA GLY A 270 11.20 -13.93 3.50
C GLY A 270 10.45 -12.93 4.40
N THR A 271 10.68 -11.66 4.13
CA THR A 271 10.24 -10.54 4.94
C THR A 271 9.52 -9.47 4.12
N ALA A 272 9.94 -8.19 4.22
CA ALA A 272 9.30 -7.07 3.54
C ALA A 272 9.88 -6.80 2.14
N TRP A 273 9.20 -5.94 1.39
CA TRP A 273 9.53 -5.55 0.01
C TRP A 273 10.99 -5.12 -0.20
N GLN A 274 11.59 -4.43 0.77
CA GLN A 274 12.98 -3.95 0.65
C GLN A 274 14.03 -5.07 0.62
N ASN A 275 13.69 -6.28 1.04
CA ASN A 275 14.60 -7.42 1.10
C ASN A 275 14.48 -8.37 -0.11
N GLN A 276 13.50 -8.17 -0.99
CA GLN A 276 13.22 -9.03 -2.15
C GLN A 276 14.46 -9.40 -2.95
N GLN A 277 15.31 -8.43 -3.29
CA GLN A 277 16.49 -8.67 -4.12
C GLN A 277 17.53 -9.59 -3.48
N LYS A 278 17.53 -9.70 -2.16
CA LYS A 278 18.38 -10.62 -1.40
C LYS A 278 17.66 -11.96 -1.20
N GLU A 279 16.42 -11.92 -0.81
CA GLU A 279 15.62 -13.11 -0.45
C GLU A 279 15.29 -13.98 -1.64
N PHE A 280 15.01 -13.39 -2.81
CA PHE A 280 14.71 -14.14 -4.04
C PHE A 280 15.96 -14.59 -4.82
N ALA A 281 17.14 -14.16 -4.41
CA ALA A 281 18.37 -14.59 -5.07
C ALA A 281 18.52 -16.12 -4.99
N ASN A 282 18.64 -16.77 -6.15
CA ASN A 282 18.79 -18.22 -6.29
C ASN A 282 17.62 -19.06 -5.71
N LEU A 283 16.46 -18.48 -5.49
CA LEU A 283 15.28 -19.20 -5.04
C LEU A 283 14.89 -20.27 -6.06
N PRO A 284 14.74 -21.56 -5.69
CA PRO A 284 14.36 -22.62 -6.63
C PRO A 284 12.84 -22.70 -6.86
N ALA A 285 12.19 -21.55 -7.03
CA ALA A 285 10.74 -21.44 -7.20
C ALA A 285 10.39 -20.22 -8.05
N PRO A 286 9.26 -20.20 -8.76
CA PRO A 286 8.73 -19.00 -9.36
C PRO A 286 8.18 -18.05 -8.30
N ILE A 287 8.22 -16.76 -8.66
CA ILE A 287 7.74 -15.66 -7.83
C ILE A 287 6.63 -14.95 -8.61
N LEU A 288 5.42 -14.91 -8.04
CA LEU A 288 4.27 -14.23 -8.62
C LEU A 288 4.03 -12.90 -7.89
N PHE A 289 4.19 -11.81 -8.62
CA PHE A 289 3.84 -10.46 -8.14
C PHE A 289 2.42 -10.11 -8.56
N THR A 290 1.56 -9.88 -7.60
CA THR A 290 0.15 -9.52 -7.83
C THR A 290 -0.07 -8.01 -7.89
N THR A 291 0.73 -7.26 -7.13
CA THR A 291 0.66 -5.80 -7.03
C THR A 291 2.03 -5.22 -6.66
N ASN A 292 2.07 -3.95 -6.24
CA ASN A 292 3.23 -3.34 -5.61
C ASN A 292 3.59 -4.11 -4.30
N CYS A 293 4.75 -4.00 -3.73
CA CYS A 293 5.92 -3.24 -4.19
C CYS A 293 6.88 -4.20 -4.92
N LEU A 294 6.98 -4.06 -6.23
CA LEU A 294 7.96 -4.82 -7.00
C LEU A 294 9.31 -4.09 -6.96
N MET A 295 10.34 -4.73 -6.38
CA MET A 295 11.72 -4.28 -6.54
C MET A 295 12.29 -4.84 -7.84
N PRO A 296 13.03 -4.04 -8.66
CA PRO A 296 13.57 -4.52 -9.93
C PRO A 296 14.28 -5.87 -9.77
N PRO A 297 13.81 -6.92 -10.46
CA PRO A 297 14.38 -8.26 -10.33
C PRO A 297 15.86 -8.29 -10.76
N LYS A 298 16.67 -9.06 -10.04
CA LYS A 298 18.08 -9.30 -10.40
C LYS A 298 18.21 -10.45 -11.40
N PRO A 299 19.28 -10.48 -12.21
CA PRO A 299 19.53 -11.58 -13.15
C PRO A 299 19.49 -12.97 -12.51
N SER A 300 19.82 -13.08 -11.21
CA SER A 300 19.85 -14.36 -10.48
C SER A 300 18.47 -15.02 -10.30
N TYR A 301 17.36 -14.30 -10.54
CA TYR A 301 16.01 -14.84 -10.41
C TYR A 301 14.99 -14.26 -11.42
N MET A 302 15.42 -13.39 -12.35
CA MET A 302 14.56 -12.76 -13.35
C MET A 302 13.79 -13.78 -14.18
N ASP A 303 14.40 -14.92 -14.52
CA ASP A 303 13.85 -15.99 -15.35
C ASP A 303 12.67 -16.75 -14.73
N ARG A 304 12.34 -16.42 -13.47
CA ARG A 304 11.26 -17.06 -12.71
C ARG A 304 10.30 -16.06 -12.06
N VAL A 305 10.36 -14.81 -12.52
CA VAL A 305 9.44 -13.75 -12.09
C VAL A 305 8.25 -13.67 -13.01
N PHE A 306 7.07 -13.69 -12.42
CA PHE A 306 5.78 -13.52 -13.06
C PHE A 306 5.06 -12.32 -12.47
N THR A 307 4.31 -11.60 -13.28
CA THR A 307 3.51 -10.45 -12.86
C THR A 307 2.07 -10.62 -13.31
N THR A 308 1.14 -9.94 -12.67
CA THR A 308 -0.28 -9.94 -13.07
C THR A 308 -0.94 -8.61 -12.69
N GLY A 309 -2.13 -8.34 -13.24
CA GLY A 309 -2.86 -7.09 -12.99
C GLY A 309 -2.13 -5.86 -13.52
N THR A 310 -2.02 -4.82 -12.70
CA THR A 310 -1.34 -3.57 -13.07
C THR A 310 0.17 -3.61 -12.87
N VAL A 311 0.71 -4.63 -12.18
CA VAL A 311 2.14 -4.74 -11.96
C VAL A 311 2.82 -5.34 -13.19
N THR A 312 3.81 -4.62 -13.73
CA THR A 312 4.56 -5.03 -14.92
C THR A 312 6.04 -4.71 -14.78
N PHE A 313 6.88 -5.57 -15.36
CA PHE A 313 8.30 -5.32 -15.42
C PHE A 313 8.87 -5.88 -16.74
N PRO A 314 9.76 -5.15 -17.45
CA PRO A 314 10.34 -5.61 -18.70
C PRO A 314 11.06 -6.96 -18.56
N GLY A 315 10.77 -7.91 -19.45
CA GLY A 315 11.41 -9.23 -19.47
C GLY A 315 10.83 -10.26 -18.51
N THR A 316 9.75 -9.94 -17.78
CA THR A 316 8.98 -10.92 -16.99
C THR A 316 7.82 -11.51 -17.81
N VAL A 317 7.28 -12.64 -17.36
CA VAL A 317 6.06 -13.20 -17.93
C VAL A 317 4.87 -12.56 -17.23
N HIS A 318 4.04 -11.85 -17.99
CA HIS A 318 2.82 -11.25 -17.48
C HIS A 318 1.62 -12.18 -17.66
N ILE A 319 0.89 -12.44 -16.58
CA ILE A 319 -0.35 -13.22 -16.58
C ILE A 319 -1.53 -12.28 -16.85
N GLY A 320 -2.20 -12.49 -17.97
CA GLY A 320 -3.31 -11.64 -18.42
C GLY A 320 -4.58 -11.73 -17.58
N GLY A 321 -5.62 -11.04 -18.03
CA GLY A 321 -6.89 -10.91 -17.31
C GLY A 321 -7.65 -12.20 -17.04
N GLU A 322 -7.41 -13.26 -17.82
CA GLU A 322 -8.01 -14.59 -17.61
C GLU A 322 -7.42 -15.32 -16.38
N LYS A 323 -6.31 -14.81 -15.83
CA LYS A 323 -5.66 -15.35 -14.62
C LYS A 323 -5.35 -16.85 -14.72
N ASP A 324 -4.88 -17.29 -15.89
CA ASP A 324 -4.34 -18.64 -16.08
C ASP A 324 -2.91 -18.72 -15.55
N PHE A 325 -2.74 -19.31 -14.37
CA PHE A 325 -1.44 -19.48 -13.71
C PHE A 325 -0.69 -20.75 -14.18
N THR A 326 -1.13 -21.42 -15.24
CA THR A 326 -0.43 -22.58 -15.81
C THR A 326 1.07 -22.34 -16.05
N PRO A 327 1.53 -21.18 -16.59
CA PRO A 327 2.96 -20.93 -16.76
C PRO A 327 3.74 -20.91 -15.42
N VAL A 328 3.15 -20.35 -14.37
CA VAL A 328 3.75 -20.30 -13.01
C VAL A 328 3.84 -21.72 -12.43
N ILE A 329 2.77 -22.50 -12.58
CA ILE A 329 2.66 -23.89 -12.12
C ILE A 329 3.71 -24.78 -12.82
N GLN A 330 3.81 -24.68 -14.13
CA GLN A 330 4.82 -25.42 -14.92
C GLN A 330 6.24 -25.07 -14.47
N ARG A 331 6.52 -23.78 -14.27
CA ARG A 331 7.83 -23.33 -13.80
C ARG A 331 8.17 -23.86 -12.42
N ALA A 332 7.20 -23.95 -11.51
CA ALA A 332 7.40 -24.55 -10.18
C ALA A 332 7.78 -26.02 -10.26
N LEU A 333 7.11 -26.78 -11.12
CA LEU A 333 7.41 -28.21 -11.35
C LEU A 333 8.79 -28.40 -11.99
N GLU A 334 9.17 -27.58 -12.97
CA GLU A 334 10.49 -27.61 -13.61
C GLU A 334 11.64 -27.34 -12.62
N LEU A 335 11.47 -26.32 -11.75
CA LEU A 335 12.47 -25.95 -10.77
C LEU A 335 12.59 -26.98 -9.64
N GLY A 336 11.48 -27.66 -9.31
CA GLY A 336 11.41 -28.77 -8.37
C GLY A 336 11.61 -28.41 -6.90
N GLY A 337 11.85 -27.15 -6.57
CA GLY A 337 12.00 -26.67 -5.21
C GLY A 337 13.25 -27.16 -4.46
N TYR A 338 13.22 -27.06 -3.15
CA TYR A 338 14.31 -27.55 -2.28
C TYR A 338 14.30 -29.08 -2.19
N LYS A 339 15.47 -29.67 -1.97
CA LYS A 339 15.64 -31.13 -1.79
C LYS A 339 15.35 -31.59 -0.36
N GLU A 340 15.45 -30.69 0.58
CA GLU A 340 15.18 -30.88 2.01
C GLU A 340 14.43 -29.67 2.55
N ASP A 341 13.73 -29.84 3.67
CA ASP A 341 13.05 -28.73 4.33
C ASP A 341 14.06 -27.65 4.74
N GLN A 342 13.70 -26.39 4.53
CA GLN A 342 14.53 -25.24 4.87
C GLN A 342 13.88 -24.45 6.00
N GLN A 343 14.60 -24.25 7.09
CA GLN A 343 14.15 -23.37 8.17
C GLN A 343 14.73 -21.97 7.95
N PHE A 344 13.83 -21.01 7.72
CA PHE A 344 14.18 -19.59 7.69
C PHE A 344 13.83 -18.90 9.00
N THR A 345 14.36 -17.71 9.21
CA THR A 345 14.08 -16.87 10.38
C THR A 345 13.68 -15.48 9.95
N GLY A 346 12.90 -14.80 10.78
CA GLY A 346 12.70 -13.36 10.68
C GLY A 346 13.98 -12.57 11.02
N ILE A 347 13.87 -11.27 10.97
CA ILE A 347 15.02 -10.36 11.17
C ILE A 347 15.63 -10.50 12.58
N ASN A 348 14.82 -10.84 13.59
CA ASN A 348 15.23 -11.00 14.98
C ASN A 348 15.47 -12.46 15.39
N GLY A 349 15.38 -13.40 14.45
CA GLY A 349 15.66 -14.82 14.68
C GLY A 349 14.44 -15.70 15.00
N GLY A 350 13.25 -15.14 15.00
CA GLY A 350 12.00 -15.92 15.14
C GLY A 350 11.77 -16.85 13.96
N THR A 351 11.18 -18.02 14.21
CA THR A 351 10.93 -19.09 13.22
C THR A 351 9.49 -19.15 12.75
N SER A 352 8.62 -18.31 13.29
CA SER A 352 7.22 -18.17 12.94
C SER A 352 6.75 -16.73 13.16
N LEU A 353 5.64 -16.38 12.52
CA LEU A 353 4.98 -15.08 12.62
C LEU A 353 3.53 -15.29 13.05
N THR A 354 2.97 -14.35 13.81
CA THR A 354 1.55 -14.38 14.17
C THR A 354 0.85 -13.20 13.52
N THR A 355 -0.26 -13.46 12.81
CA THR A 355 -1.10 -12.46 12.13
C THR A 355 -2.58 -12.76 12.36
N GLY A 356 -3.48 -11.86 11.91
CA GLY A 356 -4.92 -12.11 11.95
C GLY A 356 -5.68 -11.37 13.05
N PHE A 357 -5.05 -10.39 13.69
CA PHE A 357 -5.70 -9.51 14.67
C PHE A 357 -6.45 -8.36 13.98
N GLY A 358 -7.30 -8.69 12.97
CA GLY A 358 -8.18 -7.71 12.35
C GLY A 358 -9.20 -7.14 13.34
N HIS A 359 -9.90 -6.08 12.92
CA HIS A 359 -10.87 -5.39 13.81
C HIS A 359 -11.93 -6.34 14.37
N GLY A 360 -12.43 -7.31 13.60
CA GLY A 360 -13.41 -8.28 14.08
C GLY A 360 -12.89 -9.14 15.25
N THR A 361 -11.62 -9.53 15.21
CA THR A 361 -10.95 -10.27 16.31
C THR A 361 -10.74 -9.39 17.54
N ILE A 362 -10.20 -8.17 17.37
CA ILE A 362 -9.91 -7.27 18.50
C ILE A 362 -11.21 -6.82 19.17
N LEU A 363 -12.22 -6.45 18.40
CA LEU A 363 -13.52 -6.05 18.93
C LEU A 363 -14.27 -7.24 19.58
N GLY A 364 -14.03 -8.47 19.12
CA GLY A 364 -14.55 -9.68 19.75
C GLY A 364 -14.02 -9.92 21.17
N VAL A 365 -12.88 -9.32 21.52
CA VAL A 365 -12.30 -9.37 22.88
C VAL A 365 -12.26 -8.00 23.56
N ALA A 366 -13.05 -7.05 23.06
CA ALA A 366 -13.04 -5.65 23.55
C ALA A 366 -13.29 -5.57 25.06
N ASP A 367 -14.19 -6.37 25.62
CA ASP A 367 -14.47 -6.40 27.06
C ASP A 367 -13.22 -6.77 27.88
N GLN A 368 -12.39 -7.70 27.38
CA GLN A 368 -11.14 -8.08 28.04
C GLN A 368 -10.10 -6.96 27.96
N VAL A 369 -10.02 -6.29 26.82
CA VAL A 369 -9.12 -5.13 26.62
C VAL A 369 -9.53 -3.99 27.55
N ILE A 370 -10.83 -3.64 27.57
CA ILE A 370 -11.39 -2.58 28.43
C ILE A 370 -11.15 -2.89 29.91
N ASP A 371 -11.39 -4.15 30.34
CA ASP A 371 -11.14 -4.58 31.71
C ASP A 371 -9.65 -4.50 32.08
N ALA A 372 -8.76 -4.90 31.18
CA ALA A 372 -7.31 -4.80 31.40
C ALA A 372 -6.84 -3.35 31.53
N VAL A 373 -7.40 -2.44 30.73
CA VAL A 373 -7.13 -1.00 30.84
C VAL A 373 -7.66 -0.43 32.16
N LYS A 374 -8.91 -0.74 32.54
CA LYS A 374 -9.51 -0.28 33.80
C LYS A 374 -8.77 -0.79 35.03
N LYS A 375 -8.18 -1.99 34.97
CA LYS A 375 -7.33 -2.55 36.03
C LYS A 375 -5.89 -2.04 36.03
N GLY A 376 -5.52 -1.24 35.03
CA GLY A 376 -4.16 -0.72 34.87
C GLY A 376 -3.15 -1.78 34.41
N ALA A 377 -3.60 -2.93 33.93
CA ALA A 377 -2.75 -3.96 33.35
C ALA A 377 -2.24 -3.54 31.96
N ILE A 378 -3.08 -2.86 31.18
CA ILE A 378 -2.68 -2.17 29.93
C ILE A 378 -2.76 -0.67 30.21
N ARG A 379 -1.64 0.02 30.07
CA ARG A 379 -1.57 1.47 30.28
C ARG A 379 -1.46 2.26 28.98
N HIS A 380 -0.95 1.62 27.93
CA HIS A 380 -0.72 2.33 26.66
C HIS A 380 -0.85 1.38 25.46
N PHE A 381 -1.27 1.93 24.34
CA PHE A 381 -1.26 1.29 23.03
C PHE A 381 -0.31 2.07 22.11
N PHE A 382 0.48 1.34 21.34
CA PHE A 382 1.29 1.92 20.27
C PHE A 382 0.85 1.33 18.94
N LEU A 383 0.42 2.16 18.00
CA LEU A 383 0.26 1.76 16.61
C LEU A 383 1.60 2.02 15.90
N VAL A 384 2.41 0.97 15.78
CA VAL A 384 3.70 1.01 15.07
C VAL A 384 3.50 0.34 13.73
N ALA A 385 3.28 1.12 12.67
CA ALA A 385 2.76 0.61 11.41
C ALA A 385 3.32 1.37 10.20
N GLY A 386 3.08 0.81 9.01
CA GLY A 386 3.42 1.41 7.71
C GLY A 386 4.45 0.64 6.92
N CYS A 387 5.07 1.27 5.93
CA CYS A 387 5.86 0.58 4.91
C CYS A 387 7.35 0.47 5.23
N ASP A 388 7.89 1.36 6.08
CA ASP A 388 9.31 1.55 6.35
C ASP A 388 10.15 1.85 5.07
N GLY A 389 11.45 1.68 5.10
CA GLY A 389 12.36 2.01 4.01
C GLY A 389 13.49 1.01 3.80
N ALA A 390 14.12 1.09 2.63
CA ALA A 390 15.17 0.16 2.20
C ALA A 390 16.58 0.57 2.63
N ARG A 391 16.81 1.79 3.13
CA ARG A 391 18.17 2.24 3.49
C ARG A 391 18.73 1.40 4.63
N SER A 392 19.99 1.00 4.52
CA SER A 392 20.69 0.25 5.56
C SER A 392 20.85 1.06 6.86
N GLY A 393 20.96 0.37 8.00
CA GLY A 393 21.15 1.00 9.31
C GLY A 393 19.88 1.59 9.93
N ARG A 394 18.72 1.34 9.36
CA ARG A 394 17.42 1.78 9.90
C ARG A 394 16.86 0.71 10.83
N ASN A 395 17.06 0.87 12.13
CA ASN A 395 16.53 -0.02 13.16
C ASN A 395 15.53 0.69 14.10
N TYR A 396 15.16 1.93 13.80
CA TYR A 396 14.34 2.74 14.68
C TYR A 396 13.08 1.98 15.17
N TYR A 397 12.29 1.39 14.28
CA TYR A 397 11.03 0.73 14.67
C TYR A 397 11.26 -0.55 15.48
N THR A 398 12.31 -1.31 15.19
CA THR A 398 12.73 -2.47 16.00
C THR A 398 13.12 -2.03 17.41
N ASP A 399 13.97 -1.01 17.50
CA ASP A 399 14.50 -0.52 18.77
C ASP A 399 13.42 0.20 19.58
N PHE A 400 12.49 0.90 18.92
CA PHE A 400 11.31 1.49 19.55
C PHE A 400 10.43 0.41 20.20
N VAL A 401 10.04 -0.62 19.46
CA VAL A 401 9.19 -1.70 19.96
C VAL A 401 9.84 -2.44 21.12
N LYS A 402 11.14 -2.73 21.04
CA LYS A 402 11.90 -3.38 22.12
C LYS A 402 11.95 -2.57 23.42
N GLN A 403 11.85 -1.25 23.34
CA GLN A 403 11.91 -0.33 24.49
C GLN A 403 10.52 0.00 25.06
N THR A 404 9.43 -0.40 24.39
CA THR A 404 8.09 -0.13 24.91
C THR A 404 7.85 -0.76 26.27
N PRO A 405 7.15 -0.09 27.21
CA PRO A 405 6.85 -0.63 28.53
C PRO A 405 6.15 -1.97 28.47
N ALA A 406 6.40 -2.84 29.46
CA ALA A 406 5.82 -4.18 29.54
C ALA A 406 4.29 -4.19 29.70
N ASP A 407 3.70 -3.10 30.13
CA ASP A 407 2.27 -2.87 30.29
C ASP A 407 1.65 -2.13 29.09
N SER A 408 2.30 -2.20 27.93
CA SER A 408 1.81 -1.66 26.66
C SER A 408 1.53 -2.75 25.61
N VAL A 409 0.56 -2.47 24.73
CA VAL A 409 0.21 -3.30 23.58
C VAL A 409 0.70 -2.63 22.30
N ILE A 410 1.28 -3.41 21.40
CA ILE A 410 1.74 -2.98 20.09
C ILE A 410 0.74 -3.47 19.05
N LEU A 411 0.08 -2.55 18.38
CA LEU A 411 -0.70 -2.81 17.17
C LEU A 411 0.19 -2.54 15.96
N THR A 412 0.14 -3.40 14.96
CA THR A 412 0.93 -3.20 13.73
C THR A 412 0.15 -3.63 12.51
N LEU A 413 0.53 -3.09 11.35
CA LEU A 413 0.06 -3.49 10.03
C LEU A 413 1.07 -3.06 8.97
N ALA A 414 0.92 -3.56 7.74
CA ALA A 414 1.77 -3.28 6.60
C ALA A 414 3.21 -3.83 6.73
N CYS A 415 4.07 -3.56 5.75
CA CYS A 415 5.42 -4.15 5.67
C CYS A 415 6.36 -3.76 6.81
N GLY A 416 6.14 -2.63 7.47
CA GLY A 416 6.94 -2.18 8.61
C GLY A 416 6.96 -3.18 9.77
N LYS A 417 5.91 -3.98 9.93
CA LYS A 417 5.83 -5.05 10.92
C LYS A 417 7.01 -6.02 10.89
N TYR A 418 7.58 -6.30 9.73
CA TYR A 418 8.71 -7.23 9.58
C TYR A 418 9.99 -6.81 10.31
N ARG A 419 10.05 -5.57 10.80
CA ARG A 419 11.13 -5.13 11.67
C ARG A 419 11.11 -5.77 13.06
N PHE A 420 9.94 -6.29 13.48
CA PHE A 420 9.74 -6.77 14.86
C PHE A 420 8.67 -7.86 15.02
N ASN A 421 7.95 -8.28 13.96
CA ASN A 421 6.83 -9.24 14.10
C ASN A 421 7.27 -10.68 14.42
N ASP A 422 8.57 -10.95 14.37
CA ASP A 422 9.18 -12.21 14.81
C ASP A 422 9.72 -12.15 16.25
N LEU A 423 9.46 -11.06 16.99
CA LEU A 423 9.77 -10.94 18.41
C LEU A 423 8.67 -11.58 19.27
N ASP A 424 9.08 -12.27 20.32
CA ASP A 424 8.17 -12.64 21.42
C ASP A 424 8.16 -11.54 22.48
N LEU A 425 7.11 -10.74 22.50
CA LEU A 425 6.90 -9.69 23.50
C LEU A 425 6.08 -10.14 24.71
N GLY A 426 5.64 -11.41 24.73
CA GLY A 426 4.81 -11.96 25.79
C GLY A 426 3.34 -11.53 25.72
N THR A 427 2.62 -11.69 26.84
CA THR A 427 1.18 -11.44 26.94
C THR A 427 0.84 -10.55 28.13
N ILE A 428 -0.31 -9.87 28.05
CA ILE A 428 -0.93 -9.12 29.16
C ILE A 428 -2.36 -9.63 29.34
N GLY A 429 -2.66 -10.22 30.50
CA GLY A 429 -4.01 -10.72 30.78
C GLY A 429 -4.48 -11.82 29.82
N GLY A 430 -3.55 -12.58 29.22
CA GLY A 430 -3.84 -13.59 28.19
C GLY A 430 -3.91 -13.06 26.76
N LEU A 431 -3.82 -11.74 26.56
CA LEU A 431 -3.75 -11.10 25.24
C LEU A 431 -2.29 -10.94 24.82
N PRO A 432 -1.90 -11.25 23.57
CA PRO A 432 -0.54 -10.99 23.11
C PRO A 432 -0.27 -9.47 23.09
N ARG A 433 0.96 -9.10 23.46
CA ARG A 433 1.38 -7.69 23.41
C ARG A 433 1.61 -7.18 21.98
N LEU A 434 1.88 -8.06 21.04
CA LEU A 434 2.07 -7.73 19.63
C LEU A 434 0.92 -8.31 18.81
N MET A 435 0.19 -7.44 18.12
CA MET A 435 -0.98 -7.81 17.33
C MET A 435 -0.84 -7.29 15.90
N ASP A 436 -0.60 -8.18 14.93
CA ASP A 436 -0.59 -7.86 13.51
C ASP A 436 -2.03 -7.82 12.97
N MET A 437 -2.48 -6.63 12.62
CA MET A 437 -3.84 -6.34 12.16
C MET A 437 -4.05 -6.61 10.67
N GLY A 438 -2.98 -6.83 9.88
CA GLY A 438 -3.12 -7.15 8.47
C GLY A 438 -2.19 -6.38 7.53
N GLN A 439 -2.62 -6.27 6.29
CA GLN A 439 -1.97 -5.49 5.23
C GLN A 439 -2.12 -3.98 5.46
N CYS A 440 -1.39 -3.15 4.68
CA CYS A 440 -1.74 -1.74 4.58
C CYS A 440 -3.17 -1.53 4.03
N ASN A 441 -3.68 -2.49 3.25
CA ASN A 441 -5.08 -2.52 2.79
C ASN A 441 -6.10 -2.68 3.94
N ASP A 442 -5.67 -3.15 5.12
CA ASP A 442 -6.52 -3.36 6.31
C ASP A 442 -6.47 -2.16 7.29
N ALA A 443 -5.92 -1.01 6.87
CA ALA A 443 -5.78 0.18 7.71
C ALA A 443 -7.11 0.70 8.27
N TYR A 444 -8.22 0.49 7.55
CA TYR A 444 -9.57 0.77 8.06
C TYR A 444 -9.85 0.05 9.38
N GLY A 445 -9.37 -1.19 9.50
CA GLY A 445 -9.54 -1.97 10.74
C GLY A 445 -8.90 -1.31 11.96
N ALA A 446 -7.72 -0.70 11.81
CA ALA A 446 -7.06 0.02 12.90
C ALA A 446 -7.85 1.28 13.31
N ILE A 447 -8.37 2.03 12.33
CA ILE A 447 -9.24 3.20 12.59
C ILE A 447 -10.50 2.77 13.34
N LYS A 448 -11.16 1.70 12.87
CA LYS A 448 -12.37 1.16 13.48
C LYS A 448 -12.17 0.72 14.93
N VAL A 449 -11.04 0.07 15.22
CA VAL A 449 -10.67 -0.31 16.59
C VAL A 449 -10.46 0.92 17.47
N ALA A 450 -9.72 1.93 16.99
CA ALA A 450 -9.47 3.16 17.75
C ALA A 450 -10.78 3.91 18.06
N VAL A 451 -11.69 4.04 17.08
CA VAL A 451 -13.00 4.68 17.27
C VAL A 451 -13.85 3.90 18.26
N ALA A 452 -13.94 2.58 18.14
CA ALA A 452 -14.73 1.75 19.04
C ALA A 452 -14.19 1.78 20.49
N LEU A 453 -12.88 1.82 20.69
CA LEU A 453 -12.28 1.99 22.01
C LEU A 453 -12.58 3.39 22.58
N ALA A 454 -12.50 4.45 21.79
CA ALA A 454 -12.86 5.79 22.21
C ALA A 454 -14.33 5.88 22.68
N GLU A 455 -15.25 5.30 21.92
CA GLU A 455 -16.66 5.19 22.30
C GLU A 455 -16.85 4.42 23.62
N ALA A 456 -16.17 3.29 23.77
CA ALA A 456 -16.26 2.46 24.97
C ALA A 456 -15.71 3.15 26.24
N PHE A 457 -14.74 4.04 26.09
CA PHE A 457 -14.19 4.86 27.18
C PHE A 457 -14.91 6.20 27.35
N GLY A 458 -15.82 6.56 26.43
CA GLY A 458 -16.56 7.83 26.47
C GLY A 458 -15.67 9.05 26.20
N CYS A 459 -14.65 8.92 25.37
CA CYS A 459 -13.68 9.96 25.03
C CYS A 459 -13.45 10.07 23.52
N GLY A 460 -12.70 11.08 23.08
CA GLY A 460 -12.23 11.19 21.70
C GLY A 460 -11.02 10.28 21.42
N VAL A 461 -10.77 9.97 20.14
CA VAL A 461 -9.61 9.13 19.75
C VAL A 461 -8.29 9.74 20.22
N ASN A 462 -8.16 11.08 20.20
CA ASN A 462 -6.97 11.79 20.66
C ASN A 462 -6.78 11.77 22.19
N GLU A 463 -7.78 11.34 22.94
CA GLU A 463 -7.75 11.22 24.41
C GLU A 463 -7.47 9.78 24.87
N LEU A 464 -7.44 8.82 23.93
CA LEU A 464 -7.03 7.45 24.22
C LEU A 464 -5.54 7.40 24.61
N PRO A 465 -5.13 6.45 25.46
CA PRO A 465 -3.72 6.16 25.70
C PRO A 465 -3.13 5.42 24.48
N LEU A 466 -3.21 6.05 23.31
CA LEU A 466 -2.78 5.54 22.02
C LEU A 466 -1.83 6.50 21.36
N SER A 467 -0.64 6.03 21.03
CA SER A 467 0.36 6.77 20.24
C SER A 467 0.56 6.13 18.87
N MET A 468 0.69 6.97 17.85
CA MET A 468 0.91 6.56 16.48
C MET A 468 2.34 6.85 16.06
N VAL A 469 3.09 5.79 15.70
CA VAL A 469 4.47 5.84 15.23
C VAL A 469 4.48 5.19 13.84
N LEU A 470 4.28 6.03 12.83
CA LEU A 470 4.00 5.59 11.48
C LEU A 470 5.21 5.71 10.58
N SER A 471 5.36 4.75 9.68
CA SER A 471 6.32 4.80 8.59
C SER A 471 5.62 4.90 7.25
N TRP A 472 6.24 5.58 6.29
CA TRP A 472 5.71 5.67 4.95
C TRP A 472 6.76 5.28 3.91
N TYR A 473 6.31 4.86 2.75
CA TYR A 473 7.15 4.60 1.60
C TYR A 473 6.48 5.08 0.31
N GLU A 474 5.20 4.74 0.11
CA GLU A 474 4.49 4.98 -1.13
C GLU A 474 3.09 5.59 -0.87
N GLN A 475 2.32 5.74 -1.90
CA GLN A 475 1.14 6.60 -1.95
C GLN A 475 -0.04 6.12 -1.08
N LYS A 476 -0.15 4.80 -0.81
CA LYS A 476 -1.18 4.33 0.14
C LYS A 476 -0.96 4.89 1.55
N ALA A 477 0.31 5.05 1.95
CA ALA A 477 0.59 5.70 3.23
C ALA A 477 0.21 7.19 3.22
N VAL A 478 0.31 7.87 2.06
CA VAL A 478 -0.16 9.26 1.92
C VAL A 478 -1.68 9.33 2.07
N SER A 479 -2.43 8.46 1.37
CA SER A 479 -3.89 8.43 1.49
C SER A 479 -4.37 8.09 2.90
N ILE A 480 -3.71 7.15 3.60
CA ILE A 480 -4.01 6.85 5.01
C ILE A 480 -3.74 8.08 5.89
N LEU A 481 -2.59 8.75 5.73
CA LEU A 481 -2.30 9.96 6.49
C LEU A 481 -3.39 11.02 6.30
N LEU A 482 -3.80 11.30 5.05
CA LEU A 482 -4.89 12.25 4.76
C LEU A 482 -6.21 11.83 5.42
N THR A 483 -6.49 10.53 5.49
CA THR A 483 -7.66 10.02 6.23
C THR A 483 -7.56 10.30 7.73
N LEU A 484 -6.40 10.08 8.34
CA LEU A 484 -6.19 10.40 9.76
C LEU A 484 -6.36 11.91 10.03
N LEU A 485 -5.86 12.76 9.13
CA LEU A 485 -6.05 14.21 9.22
C LEU A 485 -7.53 14.61 9.08
N HIS A 486 -8.25 14.00 8.11
CA HIS A 486 -9.68 14.22 7.94
C HIS A 486 -10.48 13.86 9.21
N LEU A 487 -10.10 12.79 9.90
CA LEU A 487 -10.69 12.36 11.17
C LEU A 487 -10.24 13.23 12.38
N GLY A 488 -9.39 14.21 12.16
CA GLY A 488 -8.86 15.07 13.22
C GLY A 488 -7.90 14.39 14.17
N ILE A 489 -7.27 13.28 13.74
CA ILE A 489 -6.28 12.56 14.55
C ILE A 489 -4.98 13.34 14.59
N LYS A 490 -4.36 13.42 15.77
CA LYS A 490 -3.21 14.28 16.07
C LYS A 490 -2.04 13.48 16.67
N ASN A 491 -0.90 14.18 16.79
CA ASN A 491 0.30 13.70 17.51
C ASN A 491 0.93 12.44 16.90
N ILE A 492 1.06 12.44 15.56
CA ILE A 492 1.63 11.32 14.79
C ILE A 492 3.15 11.52 14.68
N ARG A 493 3.94 10.51 15.09
CA ARG A 493 5.36 10.39 14.73
C ARG A 493 5.46 9.78 13.35
N LEU A 494 6.08 10.48 12.40
CA LEU A 494 6.17 10.08 11.00
C LEU A 494 7.63 9.90 10.56
N GLY A 495 7.91 8.76 9.99
CA GLY A 495 9.24 8.42 9.48
C GLY A 495 9.20 7.48 8.28
N PRO A 496 10.37 7.00 7.84
CA PRO A 496 11.74 7.33 8.29
C PRO A 496 12.19 8.76 7.98
N THR A 497 11.59 9.42 6.97
CA THR A 497 11.80 10.82 6.62
C THR A 497 10.45 11.50 6.41
N LEU A 498 10.40 12.81 6.44
CA LEU A 498 9.21 13.56 6.02
C LEU A 498 9.11 13.57 4.48
N PRO A 499 7.88 13.65 3.93
CA PRO A 499 7.69 13.65 2.48
C PRO A 499 8.35 14.84 1.79
N ALA A 500 9.16 14.57 0.76
CA ALA A 500 9.89 15.60 -0.01
C ALA A 500 8.97 16.56 -0.79
N PHE A 501 7.73 16.18 -1.01
CA PHE A 501 6.73 17.00 -1.73
C PHE A 501 5.97 17.99 -0.82
N LEU A 502 6.24 18.00 0.50
CA LEU A 502 5.67 18.98 1.40
C LEU A 502 6.51 20.26 1.37
N SER A 503 5.89 21.38 1.04
CA SER A 503 6.51 22.69 1.20
C SER A 503 6.68 23.04 2.69
N PRO A 504 7.59 23.97 3.03
CA PRO A 504 7.74 24.41 4.43
C PRO A 504 6.44 24.94 5.03
N ASN A 505 5.64 25.69 4.27
CA ASN A 505 4.38 26.25 4.77
C ASN A 505 3.34 25.14 5.01
N VAL A 506 3.18 24.19 4.09
CA VAL A 506 2.27 23.04 4.25
C VAL A 506 2.73 22.15 5.41
N LEU A 507 4.03 21.92 5.54
CA LEU A 507 4.59 21.15 6.66
C LEU A 507 4.32 21.85 8.00
N ASN A 508 4.58 23.16 8.10
CA ASN A 508 4.30 23.92 9.30
C ASN A 508 2.81 23.87 9.68
N TYR A 509 1.93 23.97 8.70
CA TYR A 509 0.49 23.81 8.93
C TYR A 509 0.14 22.43 9.55
N LEU A 510 0.75 21.35 9.03
CA LEU A 510 0.56 19.99 9.55
C LEU A 510 1.10 19.84 10.99
N VAL A 511 2.26 20.43 11.27
CA VAL A 511 2.85 20.43 12.61
C VAL A 511 1.97 21.20 13.61
N GLU A 512 1.55 22.40 13.28
CA GLU A 512 0.79 23.28 14.18
C GLU A 512 -0.64 22.79 14.44
N ASN A 513 -1.32 22.26 13.42
CA ASN A 513 -2.72 21.89 13.53
C ASN A 513 -2.95 20.41 13.92
N PHE A 514 -2.01 19.53 13.56
CA PHE A 514 -2.15 18.08 13.77
C PHE A 514 -1.04 17.48 14.64
N GLY A 515 -0.02 18.24 15.02
CA GLY A 515 1.07 17.74 15.86
C GLY A 515 1.91 16.65 15.15
N ILE A 516 2.01 16.69 13.81
CA ILE A 516 2.86 15.76 13.08
C ILE A 516 4.32 16.10 13.37
N ALA A 517 5.10 15.09 13.77
CA ALA A 517 6.52 15.26 14.05
C ALA A 517 7.33 14.15 13.39
N ALA A 518 8.53 14.49 12.91
CA ALA A 518 9.48 13.49 12.47
C ALA A 518 9.92 12.60 13.64
N ILE A 519 10.24 11.33 13.35
CA ILE A 519 10.90 10.47 14.34
C ILE A 519 12.29 11.05 14.69
N THR A 520 12.70 10.85 15.95
CA THR A 520 14.03 11.22 16.47
C THR A 520 14.81 9.96 16.86
N THR A 521 15.04 9.75 18.15
CA THR A 521 15.53 8.47 18.66
C THR A 521 14.37 7.72 19.33
N PRO A 522 14.38 6.37 19.35
CA PRO A 522 13.34 5.58 20.02
C PRO A 522 13.11 6.00 21.46
N GLU A 523 14.17 6.30 22.19
CA GLU A 523 14.13 6.69 23.60
C GLU A 523 13.50 8.07 23.80
N GLU A 524 13.87 9.07 23.00
CA GLU A 524 13.31 10.42 23.07
C GLU A 524 11.84 10.44 22.67
N ASP A 525 11.50 9.71 21.59
CA ASP A 525 10.11 9.62 21.15
C ASP A 525 9.22 8.88 22.15
N LEU A 526 9.71 7.79 22.79
CA LEU A 526 8.98 7.10 23.84
C LEU A 526 8.71 8.00 25.04
N LYS A 527 9.72 8.72 25.53
CA LYS A 527 9.54 9.68 26.63
C LYS A 527 8.51 10.76 26.28
N ALA A 528 8.62 11.34 25.11
CA ALA A 528 7.69 12.38 24.66
C ALA A 528 6.25 11.86 24.51
N LEU A 529 6.06 10.64 24.02
CA LEU A 529 4.74 10.03 23.83
C LEU A 529 4.10 9.55 25.14
N LEU A 530 4.90 9.19 26.13
CA LEU A 530 4.43 8.79 27.46
C LEU A 530 4.30 9.97 28.44
N GLY A 531 4.75 11.16 28.06
CA GLY A 531 4.71 12.37 28.90
C GLY A 531 5.74 12.34 30.02
N GLU A 532 6.90 11.73 29.81
CA GLU A 532 8.02 11.58 30.76
C GLU A 532 9.13 12.61 30.49
#